data_8dd387d8c2723b23b507c0b3f5970d73
#
_entry.id   8dd387d8c2723b23b507c0b3f5970d73
#
_cell.length_a   1.000
_cell.length_b   1.000
_cell.length_c   1.000
_cell.angle_alpha   90.00
_cell.angle_beta   90.00
_cell.angle_gamma   90.00
#
_symmetry.space_group_name_H-M   'P 1'
#
loop_
_entity.id
_entity.type
_entity.pdbx_description
1 polymer ?
#
loop_
_entity_poly.entity_id
_entity_poly.type
_entity_poly.pdbx_seq_one_letter_code
_entity_poly.pdbx_strand_id
1 'polypeptide(L)'
;MTDVVDAMQAMDLRGQTHKYSKIYDRVPIEKVLQTPSERAIGSTVVVGGWVKTGREAEKGTLLFLALNDGSGPGNLQVIVRDDVYALGDLKNTGTSVVVEGELRAPPESAKGQAIEMHATKILMCGKCDGATYPIAKKKQTLEFLREKIHFRPRTNTIASVARVRSALAYATHTFFNQNGFLYVHTPCITQSDCEGAGEMFQVTTMLSEAEKAESVQPTVKPEELDAKRTEVSECGSGIKAMKESGAESKDVKKAVKKLDKLKQELSEMERAARKIGGIQRAEDGTIDYSDDFFGGKSYLTVSGQLQVETYACALSNVYTFGPTFRAENSNTTRHLAEFWMIEPELAFADLNDDMQCAEDYVKFCCNYLLENCYGDLEFFAKMYDSTCIDRVKEIASTPFGRVSYTEAIELLEKAVADGKKFTYPVSWGIDLATEHERWLAEEHFKKPVIVYNYPKDIKAFYMRLNEDNKTVAAMDVLVPKVGELIGGSQREERLDVLERRMAECDLVPEDYSWYLDLRRFGSVTHSGFGLGFERLILLCTGMENIRDVIPYPRWPNNCIS
;
A
#
# COMPACT_ATOMS: atom_id res chain seq x y z
N MET A 1 -29.92 -9.85 -0.52
CA MET A 1 -29.22 -9.07 0.52
C MET A 1 -30.18 -8.20 1.33
N THR A 2 -31.18 -7.56 0.75
CA THR A 2 -32.22 -6.78 1.47
C THR A 2 -32.91 -7.57 2.58
N ASP A 3 -33.33 -8.81 2.34
CA ASP A 3 -34.05 -9.62 3.33
C ASP A 3 -33.23 -10.01 4.56
N VAL A 4 -31.88 -10.09 4.44
CA VAL A 4 -30.98 -10.39 5.57
C VAL A 4 -30.71 -9.13 6.39
N VAL A 5 -30.64 -7.97 5.74
CA VAL A 5 -30.50 -6.66 6.41
C VAL A 5 -31.77 -6.33 7.19
N ASP A 6 -32.95 -6.56 6.59
CA ASP A 6 -34.25 -6.35 7.26
C ASP A 6 -34.47 -7.33 8.43
N ALA A 7 -34.00 -8.59 8.31
CA ALA A 7 -34.05 -9.55 9.40
C ALA A 7 -33.07 -9.20 10.55
N MET A 8 -31.89 -8.64 10.25
CA MET A 8 -30.95 -8.15 11.28
C MET A 8 -31.46 -6.87 11.97
N GLN A 9 -32.22 -6.01 11.28
CA GLN A 9 -32.87 -4.83 11.85
C GLN A 9 -34.04 -5.17 12.79
N ALA A 10 -34.59 -6.38 12.70
CA ALA A 10 -35.70 -6.83 13.55
C ALA A 10 -35.28 -7.46 14.88
N MET A 11 -33.96 -7.70 15.11
CA MET A 11 -33.47 -8.30 16.35
C MET A 11 -33.42 -7.29 17.50
N ASP A 12 -33.88 -7.72 18.69
CA ASP A 12 -33.63 -7.04 19.98
C ASP A 12 -32.10 -6.83 20.16
N LEU A 13 -31.69 -5.71 20.73
CA LEU A 13 -30.30 -5.37 21.03
C LEU A 13 -29.56 -6.49 21.78
N ARG A 14 -30.23 -7.27 22.59
CA ARG A 14 -29.69 -8.45 23.29
C ARG A 14 -29.23 -9.56 22.33
N GLY A 15 -29.80 -9.65 21.12
CA GLY A 15 -29.37 -10.57 20.06
C GLY A 15 -28.22 -10.04 19.21
N GLN A 16 -27.80 -8.80 19.40
CA GLN A 16 -26.76 -8.11 18.62
C GLN A 16 -25.41 -8.01 19.33
N THR A 17 -25.16 -8.85 20.34
CA THR A 17 -23.89 -8.86 21.08
C THR A 17 -22.73 -9.27 20.17
N HIS A 18 -21.53 -8.76 20.46
CA HIS A 18 -20.34 -9.08 19.70
C HIS A 18 -19.94 -10.55 19.90
N LYS A 19 -20.00 -11.35 18.83
CA LYS A 19 -19.75 -12.81 18.82
C LYS A 19 -18.50 -13.25 19.59
N TYR A 20 -17.43 -12.46 19.54
CA TYR A 20 -16.13 -12.77 20.12
C TYR A 20 -15.82 -11.94 21.38
N SER A 21 -16.83 -11.44 22.07
CA SER A 21 -16.70 -10.70 23.34
C SER A 21 -17.63 -11.27 24.42
N LYS A 22 -17.71 -12.60 24.50
CA LYS A 22 -18.64 -13.32 25.37
C LYS A 22 -18.39 -13.14 26.86
N ILE A 23 -17.17 -12.78 27.25
CA ILE A 23 -16.86 -12.49 28.67
C ILE A 23 -17.73 -11.36 29.24
N TYR A 24 -18.21 -10.46 28.38
CA TYR A 24 -19.07 -9.33 28.78
C TYR A 24 -20.41 -9.30 28.03
N ASP A 25 -20.60 -10.09 26.99
CA ASP A 25 -21.76 -10.04 26.08
C ASP A 25 -22.11 -8.62 25.62
N ARG A 26 -21.07 -7.84 25.28
CA ARG A 26 -21.22 -6.42 24.93
C ARG A 26 -21.86 -6.20 23.56
N VAL A 27 -22.70 -5.18 23.45
CA VAL A 27 -23.23 -4.67 22.18
C VAL A 27 -22.30 -3.59 21.63
N PRO A 28 -21.95 -3.59 20.31
CA PRO A 28 -21.22 -2.49 19.69
C PRO A 28 -21.98 -1.16 19.83
N ILE A 29 -21.25 -0.09 20.15
CA ILE A 29 -21.86 1.24 20.37
C ILE A 29 -22.60 1.73 19.12
N GLU A 30 -22.05 1.49 17.93
CA GLU A 30 -22.72 1.87 16.69
C GLU A 30 -24.08 1.19 16.53
N LYS A 31 -24.22 -0.08 16.90
CA LYS A 31 -25.50 -0.80 16.89
C LYS A 31 -26.52 -0.18 17.84
N VAL A 32 -26.07 0.23 19.03
CA VAL A 32 -26.93 0.97 19.97
C VAL A 32 -27.43 2.27 19.33
N LEU A 33 -26.52 3.05 18.72
CA LEU A 33 -26.85 4.35 18.12
C LEU A 33 -27.70 4.26 16.85
N GLN A 34 -27.57 3.18 16.08
CA GLN A 34 -28.34 2.93 14.84
C GLN A 34 -29.72 2.31 15.12
N THR A 35 -29.92 1.74 16.32
CA THR A 35 -31.22 1.14 16.67
C THR A 35 -32.25 2.24 16.90
N PRO A 36 -33.44 2.16 16.29
CA PRO A 36 -34.52 3.14 16.52
C PRO A 36 -34.83 3.31 18.01
N SER A 37 -35.00 4.55 18.47
CA SER A 37 -35.15 4.89 19.87
C SER A 37 -36.29 4.13 20.54
N GLU A 38 -37.40 3.90 19.84
CA GLU A 38 -38.59 3.18 20.32
C GLU A 38 -38.29 1.71 20.69
N ARG A 39 -37.26 1.13 20.08
CA ARG A 39 -36.82 -0.26 20.34
C ARG A 39 -35.67 -0.34 21.33
N ALA A 40 -34.83 0.69 21.40
CA ALA A 40 -33.64 0.71 22.25
C ALA A 40 -33.98 1.13 23.70
N ILE A 41 -34.89 2.12 23.88
CA ILE A 41 -35.24 2.67 25.18
C ILE A 41 -35.87 1.59 26.07
N GLY A 42 -35.44 1.54 27.34
CA GLY A 42 -35.84 0.54 28.32
C GLY A 42 -35.02 -0.74 28.29
N SER A 43 -34.16 -0.94 27.27
CA SER A 43 -33.27 -2.10 27.20
C SER A 43 -32.09 -1.94 28.15
N THR A 44 -31.75 -3.01 28.88
CA THR A 44 -30.49 -3.11 29.63
C THR A 44 -29.48 -3.83 28.79
N VAL A 45 -28.35 -3.18 28.51
CA VAL A 45 -27.26 -3.71 27.66
C VAL A 45 -25.89 -3.47 28.30
N VAL A 46 -24.90 -4.24 27.86
CA VAL A 46 -23.51 -4.02 28.22
C VAL A 46 -22.81 -3.37 27.01
N VAL A 47 -22.08 -2.28 27.23
CA VAL A 47 -21.20 -1.65 26.26
C VAL A 47 -19.79 -1.55 26.83
N GLY A 48 -18.79 -1.54 25.95
CA GLY A 48 -17.40 -1.33 26.36
C GLY A 48 -16.72 -0.37 25.39
N GLY A 49 -15.79 0.45 25.88
CA GLY A 49 -15.07 1.40 25.01
C GLY A 49 -14.09 2.28 25.78
N TRP A 50 -13.62 3.31 25.09
CA TRP A 50 -12.72 4.31 25.65
C TRP A 50 -13.43 5.64 25.82
N VAL A 51 -13.20 6.27 26.97
CA VAL A 51 -13.73 7.58 27.32
C VAL A 51 -13.06 8.63 26.42
N LYS A 52 -13.86 9.33 25.63
CA LYS A 52 -13.43 10.49 24.82
C LYS A 52 -13.46 11.76 25.66
N THR A 53 -14.51 11.94 26.44
CA THR A 53 -14.65 13.06 27.39
C THR A 53 -15.43 12.63 28.62
N GLY A 54 -15.02 13.10 29.80
CA GLY A 54 -15.78 13.01 31.03
C GLY A 54 -16.11 14.42 31.55
N ARG A 55 -17.34 14.63 32.03
CA ARG A 55 -17.82 15.89 32.65
C ARG A 55 -18.59 15.61 33.91
N GLU A 56 -18.09 16.12 35.01
CA GLU A 56 -18.77 16.08 36.31
C GLU A 56 -19.94 17.09 36.35
N ALA A 57 -21.00 16.73 37.03
CA ALA A 57 -22.18 17.55 37.32
C ALA A 57 -22.69 17.30 38.75
N GLU A 58 -23.74 18.01 39.15
CA GLU A 58 -24.40 17.86 40.47
C GLU A 58 -23.41 17.85 41.64
N LYS A 59 -22.46 18.81 41.66
CA LYS A 59 -21.41 18.93 42.67
C LYS A 59 -20.51 17.68 42.82
N GLY A 60 -20.33 16.92 41.72
CA GLY A 60 -19.46 15.76 41.70
C GLY A 60 -20.14 14.41 42.00
N THR A 61 -21.47 14.35 42.10
CA THR A 61 -22.22 13.10 42.30
C THR A 61 -22.67 12.46 40.98
N LEU A 62 -22.51 13.15 39.85
CA LEU A 62 -22.88 12.68 38.52
C LEU A 62 -21.76 12.89 37.52
N LEU A 63 -21.53 11.90 36.66
CA LEU A 63 -20.51 11.95 35.60
C LEU A 63 -21.15 11.60 34.26
N PHE A 64 -20.97 12.49 33.27
CA PHE A 64 -21.30 12.27 31.87
C PHE A 64 -20.06 11.82 31.11
N LEU A 65 -20.09 10.62 30.55
CA LEU A 65 -19.02 10.06 29.71
C LEU A 65 -19.47 10.03 28.25
N ALA A 66 -18.61 10.50 27.33
CA ALA A 66 -18.75 10.19 25.93
C ALA A 66 -17.88 8.95 25.66
N LEU A 67 -18.51 7.80 25.38
CA LEU A 67 -17.86 6.52 25.19
C LEU A 67 -17.87 6.12 23.72
N ASN A 68 -16.74 5.60 23.22
CA ASN A 68 -16.60 5.11 21.85
C ASN A 68 -15.77 3.82 21.86
N ASP A 69 -16.21 2.81 21.11
CA ASP A 69 -15.56 1.50 21.00
C ASP A 69 -14.88 1.29 19.64
N GLY A 70 -14.90 2.31 18.76
CA GLY A 70 -14.34 2.24 17.41
C GLY A 70 -15.28 1.64 16.37
N SER A 71 -16.46 1.12 16.74
CA SER A 71 -17.42 0.54 15.80
C SER A 71 -18.00 1.56 14.82
N GLY A 72 -18.09 2.83 15.23
CA GLY A 72 -18.60 3.92 14.42
C GLY A 72 -18.05 5.28 14.84
N PRO A 73 -18.35 6.37 14.08
CA PRO A 73 -17.90 7.74 14.40
C PRO A 73 -18.63 8.34 15.60
N GLY A 74 -19.81 7.84 15.96
CA GLY A 74 -20.64 8.32 17.06
C GLY A 74 -20.12 7.93 18.44
N ASN A 75 -20.44 8.75 19.45
CA ASN A 75 -20.16 8.43 20.85
C ASN A 75 -21.49 8.21 21.59
N LEU A 76 -21.55 7.18 22.43
CA LEU A 76 -22.68 6.98 23.36
C LEU A 76 -22.46 7.81 24.62
N GLN A 77 -23.45 8.60 25.01
CA GLN A 77 -23.44 9.23 26.32
C GLN A 77 -23.80 8.21 27.39
N VAL A 78 -22.90 8.05 28.36
CA VAL A 78 -23.10 7.20 29.53
C VAL A 78 -23.13 8.09 30.79
N ILE A 79 -24.17 7.95 31.58
CA ILE A 79 -24.37 8.69 32.83
C ILE A 79 -24.06 7.75 33.99
N VAL A 80 -23.10 8.12 34.83
CA VAL A 80 -22.66 7.34 35.97
C VAL A 80 -22.86 8.16 37.23
N ARG A 81 -23.47 7.59 38.25
CA ARG A 81 -23.65 8.19 39.59
C ARG A 81 -22.55 7.71 40.53
N ASP A 82 -22.28 8.48 41.58
CA ASP A 82 -21.25 8.19 42.58
C ASP A 82 -21.56 6.95 43.45
N ASP A 83 -22.86 6.58 43.58
CA ASP A 83 -23.30 5.35 44.22
C ASP A 83 -23.06 4.08 43.38
N VAL A 84 -22.81 4.23 42.06
CA VAL A 84 -22.50 3.12 41.16
C VAL A 84 -21.00 2.84 41.14
N TYR A 85 -20.15 3.87 41.07
CA TYR A 85 -18.71 3.74 41.00
C TYR A 85 -17.95 5.03 41.34
N ALA A 86 -16.67 4.92 41.73
CA ALA A 86 -15.80 6.06 42.01
C ALA A 86 -15.57 6.91 40.75
N LEU A 87 -16.24 8.05 40.62
CA LEU A 87 -16.28 8.87 39.40
C LEU A 87 -14.92 9.41 39.00
N GLY A 88 -14.02 9.66 39.96
CA GLY A 88 -12.64 10.12 39.68
C GLY A 88 -11.82 9.19 38.81
N ASP A 89 -12.05 7.90 38.89
CA ASP A 89 -11.34 6.87 38.09
C ASP A 89 -11.82 6.80 36.64
N LEU A 90 -13.04 7.26 36.37
CA LEU A 90 -13.70 7.15 35.06
C LEU A 90 -13.54 8.38 34.18
N LYS A 91 -13.33 9.56 34.74
CA LYS A 91 -13.48 10.85 34.04
C LYS A 91 -12.42 11.17 33.02
N ASN A 92 -11.26 10.53 33.09
CA ASN A 92 -10.11 10.89 32.26
C ASN A 92 -10.28 10.36 30.84
N THR A 93 -9.97 11.21 29.85
CA THR A 93 -9.85 10.79 28.44
C THR A 93 -8.84 9.64 28.32
N GLY A 94 -9.21 8.60 27.58
CA GLY A 94 -8.38 7.41 27.39
C GLY A 94 -8.66 6.28 28.40
N THR A 95 -9.40 6.51 29.49
CA THR A 95 -9.89 5.45 30.38
C THR A 95 -10.74 4.46 29.57
N SER A 96 -10.51 3.16 29.75
CA SER A 96 -11.35 2.12 29.17
C SER A 96 -12.36 1.61 30.20
N VAL A 97 -13.60 1.42 29.76
CA VAL A 97 -14.67 0.95 30.65
C VAL A 97 -15.54 -0.09 29.97
N VAL A 98 -16.06 -1.03 30.75
CA VAL A 98 -17.20 -1.88 30.41
C VAL A 98 -18.32 -1.59 31.38
N VAL A 99 -19.47 -1.18 30.81
CA VAL A 99 -20.60 -0.65 31.56
C VAL A 99 -21.85 -1.44 31.23
N GLU A 100 -22.56 -1.89 32.25
CA GLU A 100 -23.95 -2.35 32.17
C GLU A 100 -24.86 -1.19 32.52
N GLY A 101 -25.93 -0.97 31.77
CA GLY A 101 -26.85 0.12 32.01
C GLY A 101 -28.11 0.05 31.16
N GLU A 102 -29.10 0.83 31.59
CA GLU A 102 -30.37 0.99 30.89
C GLU A 102 -30.30 2.13 29.87
N LEU A 103 -30.78 1.88 28.67
CA LEU A 103 -30.89 2.89 27.60
C LEU A 103 -32.16 3.72 27.83
N ARG A 104 -32.02 5.04 27.83
CA ARG A 104 -33.12 5.98 28.09
C ARG A 104 -33.16 7.08 27.02
N ALA A 105 -34.34 7.71 26.91
CA ALA A 105 -34.48 8.95 26.19
C ALA A 105 -33.74 10.07 26.93
N PRO A 106 -32.95 10.90 26.26
CA PRO A 106 -32.36 12.08 26.87
C PRO A 106 -33.47 13.10 27.22
N PRO A 107 -33.23 14.01 28.20
CA PRO A 107 -34.15 15.10 28.49
C PRO A 107 -34.41 15.95 27.22
N GLU A 108 -35.62 16.53 27.10
CA GLU A 108 -36.00 17.39 25.94
C GLU A 108 -35.03 18.56 25.68
N SER A 109 -34.37 19.04 26.74
CA SER A 109 -33.34 20.09 26.65
C SER A 109 -32.02 19.62 26.07
N ALA A 110 -31.77 18.32 25.99
CA ALA A 110 -30.52 17.77 25.44
C ALA A 110 -30.56 17.82 23.91
N LYS A 111 -29.51 18.39 23.31
CA LYS A 111 -29.37 18.49 21.84
C LYS A 111 -28.33 17.49 21.33
N GLY A 112 -28.66 16.81 20.26
CA GLY A 112 -27.66 16.07 19.46
C GLY A 112 -27.49 14.59 19.80
N GLN A 113 -28.33 14.01 20.66
CA GLN A 113 -28.36 12.56 20.91
C GLN A 113 -29.81 12.07 21.05
N ALA A 114 -30.09 10.89 20.51
CA ALA A 114 -31.42 10.27 20.57
C ALA A 114 -31.53 9.28 21.72
N ILE A 115 -30.42 8.77 22.24
CA ILE A 115 -30.34 7.75 23.28
C ILE A 115 -29.17 8.07 24.22
N GLU A 116 -29.37 7.85 25.51
CA GLU A 116 -28.31 7.85 26.54
C GLU A 116 -28.38 6.59 27.38
N MET A 117 -27.26 6.19 28.00
CA MET A 117 -27.19 5.04 28.90
C MET A 117 -27.07 5.51 30.34
N HIS A 118 -27.94 5.02 31.22
CA HIS A 118 -27.80 5.17 32.65
C HIS A 118 -27.10 3.94 33.23
N ALA A 119 -25.87 4.10 33.67
CA ALA A 119 -25.08 3.01 34.22
C ALA A 119 -25.68 2.44 35.48
N THR A 120 -25.80 1.12 35.53
CA THR A 120 -26.22 0.37 36.73
C THR A 120 -25.03 -0.32 37.39
N LYS A 121 -23.98 -0.65 36.57
CA LYS A 121 -22.77 -1.31 37.04
C LYS A 121 -21.59 -1.03 36.16
N ILE A 122 -20.41 -0.81 36.74
CA ILE A 122 -19.13 -0.82 36.04
C ILE A 122 -18.51 -2.20 36.19
N LEU A 123 -18.40 -2.93 35.09
CA LEU A 123 -17.88 -4.29 35.06
C LEU A 123 -16.34 -4.32 34.96
N MET A 124 -15.74 -3.30 34.30
CA MET A 124 -14.30 -3.14 34.15
C MET A 124 -13.93 -1.67 34.03
N CYS A 125 -12.81 -1.27 34.62
CA CYS A 125 -12.21 0.05 34.50
C CYS A 125 -10.69 -0.09 34.33
N GLY A 126 -10.18 0.29 33.16
CA GLY A 126 -8.74 0.48 32.90
C GLY A 126 -8.41 1.96 33.05
N LYS A 127 -7.92 2.35 34.24
CA LYS A 127 -7.63 3.75 34.58
C LYS A 127 -6.61 4.39 33.64
N CYS A 128 -6.81 5.66 33.30
CA CYS A 128 -5.89 6.47 32.55
C CYS A 128 -5.47 7.70 33.35
N ASP A 129 -4.17 7.94 33.49
CA ASP A 129 -3.68 9.17 34.07
C ASP A 129 -3.80 10.31 33.04
N GLY A 130 -4.76 11.20 33.24
CA GLY A 130 -5.01 12.33 32.36
C GLY A 130 -3.89 13.36 32.30
N ALA A 131 -2.94 13.35 33.26
CA ALA A 131 -1.80 14.27 33.28
C ALA A 131 -0.69 13.83 32.29
N THR A 132 -0.53 12.53 32.10
CA THR A 132 0.51 11.95 31.24
C THR A 132 -0.03 11.42 29.89
N TYR A 133 -1.36 11.27 29.76
CA TYR A 133 -1.96 10.77 28.53
C TYR A 133 -1.75 11.72 27.34
N PRO A 134 -1.08 11.27 26.24
CA PRO A 134 -0.65 12.18 25.18
C PRO A 134 -1.80 12.74 24.33
N ILE A 135 -2.92 12.00 24.21
CA ILE A 135 -4.10 12.43 23.42
C ILE A 135 -5.08 13.16 24.34
N ALA A 136 -4.79 14.42 24.62
CA ALA A 136 -5.65 15.26 25.45
C ALA A 136 -7.00 15.58 24.78
N LYS A 137 -7.99 16.05 25.56
CA LYS A 137 -9.35 16.43 25.12
C LYS A 137 -9.41 17.56 24.08
N LYS A 138 -8.32 18.22 23.74
CA LYS A 138 -8.26 19.30 22.74
C LYS A 138 -8.14 18.75 21.32
N LYS A 139 -8.48 19.55 20.31
CA LYS A 139 -8.21 19.21 18.91
C LYS A 139 -6.70 19.03 18.71
N GLN A 140 -6.29 17.86 18.26
CA GLN A 140 -4.89 17.54 17.92
C GLN A 140 -4.64 17.81 16.45
N THR A 141 -3.43 18.27 16.11
CA THR A 141 -3.01 18.36 14.71
C THR A 141 -2.65 16.98 14.18
N LEU A 142 -2.77 16.79 12.86
CA LEU A 142 -2.40 15.52 12.23
C LEU A 142 -0.89 15.27 12.33
N GLU A 143 -0.06 16.32 12.30
CA GLU A 143 1.39 16.27 12.52
C GLU A 143 1.71 15.66 13.89
N PHE A 144 1.11 16.18 14.95
CA PHE A 144 1.29 15.63 16.30
C PHE A 144 0.83 14.16 16.37
N LEU A 145 -0.26 13.80 15.71
CA LEU A 145 -0.76 12.43 15.70
C LEU A 145 0.20 11.46 14.97
N ARG A 146 0.97 11.94 13.98
CA ARG A 146 2.01 11.13 13.32
C ARG A 146 3.17 10.81 14.27
N GLU A 147 3.45 11.64 15.26
CA GLU A 147 4.43 11.35 16.32
C GLU A 147 3.90 10.35 17.35
N LYS A 148 2.58 10.25 17.52
CA LYS A 148 1.91 9.37 18.49
C LYS A 148 1.19 8.22 17.79
N ILE A 149 1.90 7.53 16.90
CA ILE A 149 1.33 6.59 15.94
C ILE A 149 0.51 5.47 16.60
N HIS A 150 0.95 4.93 17.74
CA HIS A 150 0.29 3.87 18.50
C HIS A 150 -0.97 4.36 19.27
N PHE A 151 -1.14 5.67 19.46
CA PHE A 151 -2.35 6.25 20.07
C PHE A 151 -3.28 6.93 19.07
N ARG A 152 -2.80 7.31 17.87
CA ARG A 152 -3.63 8.05 16.93
C ARG A 152 -4.94 7.35 16.51
N PRO A 153 -5.05 5.99 16.49
CA PRO A 153 -6.31 5.31 16.23
C PRO A 153 -7.41 5.59 17.26
N ARG A 154 -7.05 6.07 18.45
CA ARG A 154 -8.03 6.50 19.46
C ARG A 154 -8.69 7.83 19.12
N THR A 155 -8.27 8.55 18.08
CA THR A 155 -8.95 9.74 17.57
C THR A 155 -10.06 9.35 16.60
N ASN A 156 -11.14 10.15 16.54
CA ASN A 156 -12.23 9.86 15.60
C ASN A 156 -11.76 9.91 14.15
N THR A 157 -10.87 10.85 13.81
CA THR A 157 -10.32 10.99 12.45
C THR A 157 -9.65 9.72 11.96
N ILE A 158 -8.65 9.24 12.70
CA ILE A 158 -7.89 8.06 12.28
C ILE A 158 -8.74 6.78 12.39
N ALA A 159 -9.67 6.71 13.35
CA ALA A 159 -10.62 5.60 13.42
C ALA A 159 -11.57 5.58 12.21
N SER A 160 -12.07 6.75 11.76
CA SER A 160 -12.91 6.85 10.56
C SER A 160 -12.12 6.50 9.29
N VAL A 161 -10.88 6.96 9.16
CA VAL A 161 -9.98 6.52 8.08
C VAL A 161 -9.81 5.00 8.08
N ALA A 162 -9.58 4.40 9.25
CA ALA A 162 -9.36 2.95 9.36
C ALA A 162 -10.61 2.15 8.93
N ARG A 163 -11.83 2.62 9.27
CA ARG A 163 -13.08 1.98 8.83
C ARG A 163 -13.29 2.12 7.32
N VAL A 164 -13.10 3.31 6.76
CA VAL A 164 -13.16 3.54 5.30
C VAL A 164 -12.14 2.68 4.58
N ARG A 165 -10.89 2.63 5.07
CA ARG A 165 -9.85 1.76 4.50
C ARG A 165 -10.25 0.29 4.51
N SER A 166 -10.77 -0.19 5.64
CA SER A 166 -11.24 -1.58 5.77
C SER A 166 -12.40 -1.89 4.82
N ALA A 167 -13.36 -0.98 4.70
CA ALA A 167 -14.49 -1.12 3.79
C ALA A 167 -14.07 -1.14 2.32
N LEU A 168 -13.15 -0.26 1.92
CA LEU A 168 -12.61 -0.22 0.56
C LEU A 168 -11.79 -1.48 0.24
N ALA A 169 -11.02 -2.02 1.19
CA ALA A 169 -10.30 -3.27 0.98
C ALA A 169 -11.27 -4.44 0.74
N TYR A 170 -12.35 -4.51 1.52
CA TYR A 170 -13.38 -5.52 1.31
C TYR A 170 -14.14 -5.31 -0.01
N ALA A 171 -14.47 -4.07 -0.36
CA ALA A 171 -15.08 -3.71 -1.63
C ALA A 171 -14.21 -4.15 -2.82
N THR A 172 -12.89 -3.95 -2.74
CA THR A 172 -11.92 -4.40 -3.74
C THR A 172 -12.03 -5.90 -4.00
N HIS A 173 -11.90 -6.71 -2.94
CA HIS A 173 -12.05 -8.16 -3.08
C HIS A 173 -13.43 -8.58 -3.57
N THR A 174 -14.48 -7.89 -3.16
CA THR A 174 -15.85 -8.15 -3.60
C THR A 174 -16.02 -7.89 -5.09
N PHE A 175 -15.57 -6.72 -5.57
CA PHE A 175 -15.66 -6.36 -6.99
C PHE A 175 -14.96 -7.37 -7.89
N PHE A 176 -13.71 -7.64 -7.63
CA PHE A 176 -12.92 -8.55 -8.47
C PHE A 176 -13.46 -9.98 -8.42
N ASN A 177 -13.82 -10.47 -7.24
CA ASN A 177 -14.39 -11.82 -7.10
C ASN A 177 -15.73 -11.97 -7.85
N GLN A 178 -16.64 -10.99 -7.74
CA GLN A 178 -17.93 -11.00 -8.43
C GLN A 178 -17.80 -10.93 -9.96
N ASN A 179 -16.70 -10.34 -10.46
CA ASN A 179 -16.40 -10.24 -11.88
C ASN A 179 -15.48 -11.35 -12.40
N GLY A 180 -15.27 -12.43 -11.62
CA GLY A 180 -14.55 -13.62 -12.04
C GLY A 180 -13.03 -13.52 -12.01
N PHE A 181 -12.46 -12.53 -11.33
CA PHE A 181 -11.02 -12.42 -11.14
C PHE A 181 -10.53 -13.30 -9.99
N LEU A 182 -9.37 -13.91 -10.16
CA LEU A 182 -8.68 -14.66 -9.13
C LEU A 182 -7.66 -13.78 -8.40
N TYR A 183 -7.67 -13.83 -7.08
CA TYR A 183 -6.68 -13.13 -6.25
C TYR A 183 -5.37 -13.90 -6.22
N VAL A 184 -4.28 -13.27 -6.63
CA VAL A 184 -2.92 -13.83 -6.69
C VAL A 184 -2.01 -13.06 -5.74
N HIS A 185 -1.23 -13.79 -4.94
CA HIS A 185 -0.20 -13.20 -4.09
C HIS A 185 1.10 -13.08 -4.88
N THR A 186 1.50 -11.88 -5.21
CA THR A 186 2.80 -11.59 -5.82
C THR A 186 3.88 -11.41 -4.76
N PRO A 187 5.17 -11.70 -5.05
CA PRO A 187 6.24 -11.60 -4.07
C PRO A 187 6.55 -10.14 -3.73
N CYS A 188 6.86 -9.88 -2.44
CA CYS A 188 7.39 -8.58 -2.01
C CYS A 188 8.89 -8.42 -2.30
N ILE A 189 9.63 -9.53 -2.49
CA ILE A 189 11.06 -9.52 -2.80
C ILE A 189 11.25 -10.05 -4.22
N THR A 190 11.98 -9.32 -5.04
CA THR A 190 12.20 -9.63 -6.46
C THR A 190 13.62 -9.28 -6.87
N GLN A 191 14.10 -9.91 -7.94
CA GLN A 191 15.34 -9.53 -8.64
C GLN A 191 15.08 -8.70 -9.89
N SER A 192 13.81 -8.53 -10.28
CA SER A 192 13.40 -7.80 -11.49
C SER A 192 12.83 -6.43 -11.14
N ASP A 193 13.25 -5.40 -11.87
CA ASP A 193 12.66 -4.07 -11.80
C ASP A 193 11.49 -3.95 -12.80
N CYS A 194 10.28 -3.75 -12.31
CA CYS A 194 9.10 -3.60 -13.15
C CYS A 194 9.08 -2.28 -13.93
N GLU A 195 9.57 -1.21 -13.33
CA GLU A 195 9.50 0.13 -13.92
C GLU A 195 10.77 0.50 -14.71
N GLY A 196 11.86 -0.27 -14.56
CA GLY A 196 13.13 -0.10 -15.28
C GLY A 196 13.94 1.14 -14.86
N ALA A 197 13.50 1.89 -13.84
CA ALA A 197 14.16 3.07 -13.31
C ALA A 197 13.74 3.37 -11.85
N GLY A 198 13.08 2.44 -11.18
CA GLY A 198 12.56 2.64 -9.82
C GLY A 198 13.68 2.70 -8.79
N GLU A 199 13.65 3.68 -7.89
CA GLU A 199 14.48 3.65 -6.69
C GLU A 199 13.97 2.53 -5.76
N MET A 200 14.62 1.36 -5.83
CA MET A 200 14.25 0.18 -5.04
C MET A 200 15.04 0.09 -3.74
N PHE A 201 14.38 -0.36 -2.67
CA PHE A 201 15.07 -0.77 -1.45
C PHE A 201 15.76 -2.11 -1.67
N GLN A 202 17.07 -2.16 -1.51
CA GLN A 202 17.83 -3.40 -1.62
C GLN A 202 17.63 -4.27 -0.36
N VAL A 203 17.41 -5.58 -0.58
CA VAL A 203 17.33 -6.60 0.47
C VAL A 203 18.61 -7.42 0.44
N THR A 204 19.39 -7.39 1.54
CA THR A 204 20.66 -8.10 1.65
C THR A 204 20.94 -8.50 3.09
N THR A 205 21.63 -9.63 3.28
CA THR A 205 22.16 -10.08 4.58
C THR A 205 23.64 -9.76 4.76
N MET A 206 24.33 -9.28 3.72
CA MET A 206 25.77 -9.05 3.71
C MET A 206 26.23 -7.97 4.70
N LEU A 207 25.39 -6.96 4.97
CA LEU A 207 25.75 -5.89 5.90
C LEU A 207 25.97 -6.38 7.33
N SER A 208 25.18 -7.37 7.77
CA SER A 208 25.36 -7.97 9.10
C SER A 208 26.68 -8.77 9.21
N GLU A 209 27.22 -9.25 8.11
CA GLU A 209 28.56 -9.88 8.07
C GLU A 209 29.66 -8.80 8.07
N ALA A 210 29.45 -7.71 7.37
CA ALA A 210 30.36 -6.58 7.36
C ALA A 210 30.51 -5.95 8.77
N GLU A 211 29.40 -5.83 9.51
CA GLU A 211 29.41 -5.33 10.89
C GLU A 211 30.18 -6.24 11.87
N LYS A 212 30.26 -7.54 11.58
CA LYS A 212 31.02 -8.52 12.39
C LYS A 212 32.47 -8.65 11.98
N ALA A 213 32.88 -8.07 10.85
CA ALA A 213 34.26 -8.19 10.37
C ALA A 213 35.24 -7.46 11.30
N GLU A 214 36.20 -8.19 11.86
CA GLU A 214 37.22 -7.64 12.76
C GLU A 214 38.25 -6.74 12.03
N SER A 215 38.34 -6.85 10.72
CA SER A 215 39.30 -6.11 9.90
C SER A 215 38.70 -5.69 8.56
N VAL A 216 39.07 -4.48 8.11
CA VAL A 216 38.75 -3.97 6.77
C VAL A 216 39.69 -4.58 5.70
N GLN A 217 40.84 -5.10 6.11
CA GLN A 217 41.84 -5.69 5.22
C GLN A 217 41.45 -7.12 4.78
N PRO A 218 41.85 -7.54 3.57
CA PRO A 218 41.65 -8.92 3.12
C PRO A 218 42.36 -9.90 4.07
N THR A 219 41.78 -11.07 4.28
CA THR A 219 42.32 -12.13 5.12
C THR A 219 43.55 -12.81 4.51
N VAL A 220 43.70 -12.77 3.17
CA VAL A 220 44.82 -13.35 2.43
C VAL A 220 45.78 -12.24 2.01
N LYS A 221 47.05 -12.38 2.34
CA LYS A 221 48.09 -11.42 1.97
C LYS A 221 48.54 -11.60 0.53
N PRO A 222 48.93 -10.50 -0.18
CA PRO A 222 49.38 -10.59 -1.56
C PRO A 222 50.56 -11.57 -1.74
N GLU A 223 51.47 -11.64 -0.77
CA GLU A 223 52.66 -12.54 -0.86
C GLU A 223 52.25 -14.02 -0.80
N GLU A 224 51.21 -14.38 -0.02
CA GLU A 224 50.68 -15.74 0.07
C GLU A 224 49.99 -16.16 -1.25
N LEU A 225 49.28 -15.23 -1.87
CA LEU A 225 48.63 -15.44 -3.17
C LEU A 225 49.64 -15.66 -4.31
N ASP A 226 50.70 -14.82 -4.36
CA ASP A 226 51.74 -14.94 -5.37
C ASP A 226 52.56 -16.23 -5.20
N ALA A 227 52.81 -16.65 -3.96
CA ALA A 227 53.45 -17.94 -3.68
C ALA A 227 52.58 -19.11 -4.19
N LYS A 228 51.27 -19.05 -4.03
CA LYS A 228 50.34 -20.08 -4.51
C LYS A 228 50.23 -20.10 -6.02
N ARG A 229 50.24 -18.94 -6.67
CA ARG A 229 50.30 -18.81 -8.14
C ARG A 229 51.55 -19.46 -8.72
N THR A 230 52.68 -19.25 -8.04
CA THR A 230 53.93 -19.85 -8.42
C THR A 230 53.88 -21.37 -8.30
N GLU A 231 53.36 -21.91 -7.18
CA GLU A 231 53.20 -23.36 -6.98
C GLU A 231 52.30 -24.01 -8.09
N VAL A 232 51.23 -23.37 -8.48
CA VAL A 232 50.34 -23.83 -9.58
C VAL A 232 51.10 -23.82 -10.90
N SER A 233 51.86 -22.78 -11.19
CA SER A 233 52.63 -22.63 -12.43
C SER A 233 53.74 -23.67 -12.52
N GLU A 234 54.50 -23.90 -11.44
CA GLU A 234 55.53 -24.91 -11.38
C GLU A 234 54.98 -26.34 -11.55
N CYS A 235 53.84 -26.65 -10.90
CA CYS A 235 53.19 -27.92 -11.07
C CYS A 235 52.72 -28.14 -12.51
N GLY A 236 52.14 -27.10 -13.16
CA GLY A 236 51.76 -27.13 -14.56
C GLY A 236 52.91 -27.36 -15.53
N SER A 237 54.05 -26.68 -15.30
CA SER A 237 55.28 -26.86 -16.06
C SER A 237 55.86 -28.25 -15.88
N GLY A 238 55.83 -28.78 -14.63
CA GLY A 238 56.27 -30.16 -14.34
C GLY A 238 55.46 -31.23 -15.09
N ILE A 239 54.14 -31.05 -15.17
CA ILE A 239 53.29 -31.95 -15.97
C ILE A 239 53.60 -31.91 -17.46
N LYS A 240 53.91 -30.74 -18.01
CA LYS A 240 54.33 -30.58 -19.38
C LYS A 240 55.63 -31.34 -19.67
N ALA A 241 56.62 -31.19 -18.79
CA ALA A 241 57.88 -31.89 -18.87
C ALA A 241 57.73 -33.43 -18.75
N MET A 242 56.85 -33.90 -17.81
CA MET A 242 56.55 -35.33 -17.69
C MET A 242 55.91 -35.92 -18.96
N LYS A 243 55.04 -35.19 -19.64
CA LYS A 243 54.43 -35.61 -20.90
C LYS A 243 55.48 -35.67 -22.03
N GLU A 244 56.37 -34.69 -22.10
CA GLU A 244 57.43 -34.60 -23.10
C GLU A 244 58.52 -35.69 -22.91
N SER A 245 58.76 -36.10 -21.65
CA SER A 245 59.72 -37.17 -21.33
C SER A 245 59.16 -38.58 -21.42
N GLY A 246 57.85 -38.74 -21.76
CA GLY A 246 57.23 -40.06 -21.92
C GLY A 246 56.94 -40.79 -20.60
N ALA A 247 56.72 -40.07 -19.50
CA ALA A 247 56.38 -40.61 -18.20
C ALA A 247 55.12 -41.51 -18.22
N GLU A 248 55.00 -42.44 -17.29
CA GLU A 248 53.86 -43.37 -17.21
C GLU A 248 52.54 -42.63 -17.05
N SER A 249 51.53 -43.06 -17.80
CA SER A 249 50.17 -42.47 -17.81
C SER A 249 49.55 -42.35 -16.41
N LYS A 250 49.93 -43.27 -15.48
CA LYS A 250 49.46 -43.26 -14.08
C LYS A 250 50.04 -42.06 -13.28
N ASP A 251 51.33 -41.75 -13.49
CA ASP A 251 51.99 -40.65 -12.81
C ASP A 251 51.56 -39.30 -13.36
N VAL A 252 51.38 -39.19 -14.67
CA VAL A 252 50.79 -37.99 -15.28
C VAL A 252 49.39 -37.73 -14.77
N LYS A 253 48.53 -38.76 -14.64
CA LYS A 253 47.18 -38.63 -14.07
C LYS A 253 47.20 -38.18 -12.61
N LYS A 254 48.17 -38.65 -11.78
CA LYS A 254 48.31 -38.26 -10.40
C LYS A 254 48.74 -36.78 -10.29
N ALA A 255 49.68 -36.35 -11.14
CA ALA A 255 50.12 -34.96 -11.21
C ALA A 255 48.99 -34.00 -11.67
N VAL A 256 48.18 -34.41 -12.63
CA VAL A 256 47.01 -33.63 -13.06
C VAL A 256 46.00 -33.45 -11.92
N LYS A 257 45.67 -34.52 -11.20
CA LYS A 257 44.82 -34.39 -10.00
C LYS A 257 45.38 -33.44 -8.92
N LYS A 258 46.73 -33.44 -8.76
CA LYS A 258 47.38 -32.48 -7.84
C LYS A 258 47.23 -31.07 -8.36
N LEU A 259 47.43 -30.84 -9.65
CA LEU A 259 47.28 -29.51 -10.27
C LEU A 259 45.84 -28.99 -10.13
N ASP A 260 44.83 -29.84 -10.36
CA ASP A 260 43.42 -29.47 -10.22
C ASP A 260 43.12 -29.04 -8.78
N LYS A 261 43.65 -29.75 -7.77
CA LYS A 261 43.51 -29.39 -6.38
C LYS A 261 44.19 -28.04 -6.07
N LEU A 262 45.43 -27.83 -6.56
CA LEU A 262 46.15 -26.56 -6.36
C LEU A 262 45.43 -25.38 -7.06
N LYS A 263 44.82 -25.60 -8.21
CA LYS A 263 44.01 -24.58 -8.89
C LYS A 263 42.74 -24.23 -8.09
N GLN A 264 42.10 -25.23 -7.49
CA GLN A 264 40.98 -25.00 -6.64
C GLN A 264 41.36 -24.17 -5.38
N GLU A 265 42.45 -24.57 -4.71
CA GLU A 265 43.00 -23.84 -3.56
C GLU A 265 43.37 -22.40 -3.94
N LEU A 266 43.97 -22.17 -5.08
CA LEU A 266 44.31 -20.84 -5.59
C LEU A 266 43.01 -20.01 -5.83
N SER A 267 42.01 -20.58 -6.47
CA SER A 267 40.73 -19.91 -6.69
C SER A 267 40.04 -19.50 -5.38
N GLU A 268 40.08 -20.38 -4.38
CA GLU A 268 39.55 -20.09 -3.03
C GLU A 268 40.35 -18.95 -2.34
N MET A 269 41.68 -18.95 -2.49
CA MET A 269 42.54 -17.87 -1.96
C MET A 269 42.32 -16.53 -2.69
N GLU A 270 42.19 -16.55 -4.02
CA GLU A 270 41.88 -15.36 -4.81
C GLU A 270 40.52 -14.77 -4.44
N ARG A 271 39.52 -15.63 -4.21
CA ARG A 271 38.21 -15.21 -3.71
C ARG A 271 38.32 -14.58 -2.30
N ALA A 272 39.03 -15.23 -1.39
CA ALA A 272 39.23 -14.72 -0.03
C ALA A 272 40.00 -13.39 -0.02
N ALA A 273 40.98 -13.21 -0.93
CA ALA A 273 41.71 -11.94 -1.08
C ALA A 273 40.82 -10.77 -1.55
N ARG A 274 39.70 -11.04 -2.22
CA ARG A 274 38.71 -10.03 -2.62
C ARG A 274 37.66 -9.73 -1.55
N LYS A 275 37.66 -10.44 -0.42
CA LYS A 275 36.75 -10.17 0.71
C LYS A 275 37.30 -9.01 1.56
N ILE A 276 36.65 -7.83 1.47
CA ILE A 276 37.09 -6.59 2.14
C ILE A 276 36.00 -6.17 3.12
N GLY A 277 36.35 -6.00 4.39
CA GLY A 277 35.38 -5.61 5.42
C GLY A 277 34.18 -6.55 5.52
N GLY A 278 34.39 -7.86 5.35
CA GLY A 278 33.32 -8.86 5.37
C GLY A 278 32.52 -8.99 4.09
N ILE A 279 32.69 -8.07 3.10
CA ILE A 279 31.94 -8.05 1.84
C ILE A 279 32.78 -8.65 0.71
N GLN A 280 32.24 -9.66 0.03
CA GLN A 280 32.85 -10.26 -1.15
C GLN A 280 32.79 -9.30 -2.35
N ARG A 281 33.88 -9.26 -3.14
CA ARG A 281 33.93 -8.48 -4.38
C ARG A 281 34.28 -9.36 -5.59
N ALA A 282 33.75 -8.98 -6.74
CA ALA A 282 34.08 -9.56 -8.04
C ALA A 282 35.49 -9.10 -8.51
N GLU A 283 35.95 -9.61 -9.65
CA GLU A 283 37.26 -9.28 -10.20
C GLU A 283 37.40 -7.81 -10.63
N ASP A 284 36.31 -7.19 -11.04
CA ASP A 284 36.22 -5.78 -11.40
C ASP A 284 36.08 -4.83 -10.18
N GLY A 285 36.06 -5.38 -8.95
CA GLY A 285 35.94 -4.64 -7.69
C GLY A 285 34.51 -4.32 -7.27
N THR A 286 33.49 -4.67 -8.06
CA THR A 286 32.08 -4.55 -7.68
C THR A 286 31.71 -5.55 -6.58
N ILE A 287 30.59 -5.33 -5.87
CA ILE A 287 30.11 -6.26 -4.85
C ILE A 287 29.63 -7.55 -5.53
N ASP A 288 30.13 -8.69 -5.04
CA ASP A 288 29.68 -10.02 -5.47
C ASP A 288 28.56 -10.52 -4.55
N TYR A 289 27.35 -10.59 -5.09
CA TYR A 289 26.14 -11.03 -4.37
C TYR A 289 25.90 -12.54 -4.41
N SER A 290 26.82 -13.32 -5.01
CA SER A 290 26.65 -14.79 -5.14
C SER A 290 26.55 -15.50 -3.80
N ASP A 291 27.14 -14.94 -2.74
CA ASP A 291 27.06 -15.45 -1.36
C ASP A 291 25.93 -14.83 -0.53
N ASP A 292 25.21 -13.83 -1.06
CA ASP A 292 24.06 -13.26 -0.37
C ASP A 292 22.90 -14.25 -0.33
N PHE A 293 21.91 -14.00 0.54
CA PHE A 293 20.82 -14.94 0.83
C PHE A 293 20.11 -15.47 -0.43
N PHE A 294 19.90 -14.62 -1.42
CA PHE A 294 19.23 -14.99 -2.68
C PHE A 294 20.19 -15.27 -3.84
N GLY A 295 21.51 -15.27 -3.62
CA GLY A 295 22.51 -15.51 -4.65
C GLY A 295 22.60 -14.43 -5.73
N GLY A 296 22.04 -13.26 -5.50
CA GLY A 296 22.01 -12.12 -6.43
C GLY A 296 21.40 -10.90 -5.81
N LYS A 297 21.47 -9.75 -6.50
CA LYS A 297 20.83 -8.51 -6.05
C LYS A 297 19.33 -8.73 -5.95
N SER A 298 18.78 -8.41 -4.78
CA SER A 298 17.35 -8.55 -4.50
C SER A 298 16.81 -7.26 -3.90
N TYR A 299 15.54 -6.98 -4.16
CA TYR A 299 14.92 -5.71 -3.83
C TYR A 299 13.50 -5.92 -3.31
N LEU A 300 12.98 -4.94 -2.57
CA LEU A 300 11.56 -4.83 -2.33
C LEU A 300 10.87 -4.36 -3.61
N THR A 301 9.77 -5.00 -3.98
CA THR A 301 9.06 -4.75 -5.24
C THR A 301 8.45 -3.36 -5.30
N VAL A 302 8.51 -2.72 -6.46
CA VAL A 302 7.79 -1.46 -6.76
C VAL A 302 6.38 -1.71 -7.30
N SER A 303 6.10 -2.92 -7.82
CA SER A 303 4.83 -3.36 -8.39
C SER A 303 4.79 -4.88 -8.48
N GLY A 304 3.62 -5.48 -8.36
CA GLY A 304 3.38 -6.90 -8.59
C GLY A 304 3.02 -7.25 -10.04
N GLN A 305 2.98 -6.25 -10.95
CA GLN A 305 2.46 -6.39 -12.30
C GLN A 305 3.13 -7.52 -13.09
N LEU A 306 4.46 -7.51 -13.24
CA LEU A 306 5.13 -8.50 -14.09
C LEU A 306 4.87 -9.94 -13.66
N GLN A 307 4.80 -10.17 -12.33
CA GLN A 307 4.51 -11.50 -11.77
C GLN A 307 3.04 -11.88 -11.95
N VAL A 308 2.10 -10.94 -11.79
CA VAL A 308 0.67 -11.24 -11.95
C VAL A 308 0.31 -11.48 -13.42
N GLU A 309 1.01 -10.87 -14.39
CA GLU A 309 0.87 -11.17 -15.82
C GLU A 309 1.13 -12.65 -16.13
N THR A 310 2.04 -13.31 -15.42
CA THR A 310 2.29 -14.76 -15.61
C THR A 310 1.05 -15.59 -15.30
N TYR A 311 0.26 -15.18 -14.32
CA TYR A 311 -1.01 -15.82 -13.97
C TYR A 311 -2.14 -15.42 -14.91
N ALA A 312 -2.17 -14.16 -15.38
CA ALA A 312 -3.15 -13.72 -16.38
C ALA A 312 -3.03 -14.53 -17.69
N CYS A 313 -1.81 -14.77 -18.17
CA CYS A 313 -1.52 -15.57 -19.35
C CYS A 313 -1.87 -17.07 -19.19
N ALA A 314 -2.32 -17.50 -18.03
CA ALA A 314 -2.75 -18.87 -17.75
C ALA A 314 -4.19 -18.98 -17.23
N LEU A 315 -4.66 -18.00 -16.45
CA LEU A 315 -5.92 -18.06 -15.70
C LEU A 315 -6.91 -16.94 -16.09
N SER A 316 -6.59 -16.18 -17.14
CA SER A 316 -7.37 -15.08 -17.73
C SER A 316 -7.41 -13.83 -16.85
N ASN A 317 -8.39 -13.68 -15.98
CA ASN A 317 -8.56 -12.47 -15.17
C ASN A 317 -8.04 -12.71 -13.76
N VAL A 318 -7.05 -11.95 -13.37
CA VAL A 318 -6.40 -12.06 -12.05
C VAL A 318 -6.18 -10.68 -11.46
N TYR A 319 -5.93 -10.60 -10.16
CA TYR A 319 -5.48 -9.36 -9.54
C TYR A 319 -4.57 -9.65 -8.35
N THR A 320 -3.67 -8.72 -8.06
CA THR A 320 -2.96 -8.68 -6.79
C THR A 320 -3.40 -7.47 -5.98
N PHE A 321 -3.34 -7.57 -4.67
CA PHE A 321 -3.57 -6.47 -3.74
C PHE A 321 -2.58 -6.61 -2.59
N GLY A 322 -1.49 -5.88 -2.67
CA GLY A 322 -0.37 -6.05 -1.76
C GLY A 322 0.47 -4.79 -1.55
N PRO A 323 1.43 -4.85 -0.62
CA PRO A 323 2.35 -3.75 -0.38
C PRO A 323 3.36 -3.62 -1.51
N THR A 324 3.69 -2.37 -1.83
CA THR A 324 4.74 -1.96 -2.77
C THR A 324 5.65 -0.93 -2.12
N PHE A 325 6.88 -0.80 -2.61
CA PHE A 325 7.94 -0.05 -1.95
C PHE A 325 8.69 0.83 -2.95
N ARG A 326 8.90 2.11 -2.62
CA ARG A 326 9.70 3.03 -3.44
C ARG A 326 10.66 3.80 -2.55
N ALA A 327 11.96 3.77 -2.88
CA ALA A 327 13.03 4.43 -2.13
C ALA A 327 13.21 5.92 -2.50
N GLU A 328 12.23 6.50 -3.19
CA GLU A 328 12.24 7.90 -3.61
C GLU A 328 12.44 8.85 -2.41
N ASN A 329 13.45 9.70 -2.48
CA ASN A 329 13.69 10.72 -1.47
C ASN A 329 12.73 11.92 -1.63
N SER A 330 11.43 11.65 -1.51
CA SER A 330 10.36 12.63 -1.70
C SER A 330 9.60 12.90 -0.40
N ASN A 331 9.54 14.17 0.00
CA ASN A 331 8.83 14.63 1.20
C ASN A 331 7.47 15.30 0.91
N THR A 332 6.85 15.01 -0.23
CA THR A 332 5.53 15.54 -0.57
C THR A 332 4.41 14.90 0.27
N THR A 333 3.22 15.47 0.20
CA THR A 333 2.01 14.95 0.84
C THR A 333 1.41 13.72 0.13
N ARG A 334 2.01 13.28 -0.98
CA ARG A 334 1.49 12.24 -1.88
C ARG A 334 2.39 11.02 -2.01
N HIS A 335 3.57 11.03 -1.39
CA HIS A 335 4.55 9.96 -1.46
C HIS A 335 4.73 9.25 -0.13
N LEU A 336 4.80 7.94 -0.20
CA LEU A 336 5.13 7.00 0.86
C LEU A 336 6.20 6.04 0.36
N ALA A 337 7.09 5.61 1.25
CA ALA A 337 8.08 4.58 0.94
C ALA A 337 7.47 3.16 0.90
N GLU A 338 6.36 2.95 1.59
CA GLU A 338 5.56 1.73 1.61
C GLU A 338 4.09 2.09 1.46
N PHE A 339 3.41 1.50 0.48
CA PHE A 339 1.98 1.74 0.20
C PHE A 339 1.37 0.48 -0.42
N TRP A 340 0.06 0.46 -0.62
CA TRP A 340 -0.63 -0.70 -1.16
C TRP A 340 -1.13 -0.43 -2.58
N MET A 341 -0.95 -1.40 -3.47
CA MET A 341 -1.47 -1.34 -4.83
C MET A 341 -2.48 -2.44 -5.09
N ILE A 342 -3.48 -2.09 -5.89
CA ILE A 342 -4.42 -3.03 -6.50
C ILE A 342 -4.06 -3.09 -7.98
N GLU A 343 -3.69 -4.28 -8.47
CA GLU A 343 -3.15 -4.47 -9.80
C GLU A 343 -3.86 -5.65 -10.50
N PRO A 344 -5.00 -5.41 -11.18
CA PRO A 344 -5.66 -6.40 -12.01
C PRO A 344 -4.95 -6.54 -13.37
N GLU A 345 -5.02 -7.76 -13.93
CA GLU A 345 -4.61 -8.11 -15.29
C GLU A 345 -5.73 -8.92 -15.97
N LEU A 346 -6.08 -8.49 -17.17
CA LEU A 346 -7.18 -9.02 -17.97
C LEU A 346 -6.61 -9.61 -19.25
N ALA A 347 -6.68 -10.95 -19.41
CA ALA A 347 -6.36 -11.57 -20.68
C ALA A 347 -7.54 -11.47 -21.68
N PHE A 348 -7.21 -11.46 -22.98
CA PHE A 348 -8.17 -11.27 -24.08
C PHE A 348 -8.86 -9.90 -24.05
N ALA A 349 -8.23 -8.89 -23.45
CA ALA A 349 -8.75 -7.55 -23.26
C ALA A 349 -7.80 -6.50 -23.83
N ASP A 350 -8.35 -5.50 -24.48
CA ASP A 350 -7.59 -4.35 -25.01
C ASP A 350 -7.63 -3.16 -24.04
N LEU A 351 -7.08 -2.02 -24.48
CA LEU A 351 -7.09 -0.79 -23.68
C LEU A 351 -8.52 -0.29 -23.35
N ASN A 352 -9.51 -0.53 -24.22
CA ASN A 352 -10.88 -0.08 -23.97
C ASN A 352 -11.54 -0.89 -22.85
N ASP A 353 -11.29 -2.20 -22.83
CA ASP A 353 -11.75 -3.09 -21.77
C ASP A 353 -11.11 -2.72 -20.42
N ASP A 354 -9.81 -2.39 -20.43
CA ASP A 354 -9.06 -1.95 -19.26
C ASP A 354 -9.62 -0.63 -18.69
N MET A 355 -9.84 0.38 -19.56
CA MET A 355 -10.46 1.65 -19.18
C MET A 355 -11.86 1.44 -18.57
N GLN A 356 -12.66 0.51 -19.11
CA GLN A 356 -13.98 0.21 -18.60
C GLN A 356 -13.92 -0.49 -17.24
N CYS A 357 -13.01 -1.45 -17.07
CA CYS A 357 -12.79 -2.14 -15.79
C CYS A 357 -12.35 -1.15 -14.70
N ALA A 358 -11.44 -0.22 -15.01
CA ALA A 358 -10.99 0.81 -14.10
C ALA A 358 -12.13 1.75 -13.65
N GLU A 359 -12.95 2.20 -14.60
CA GLU A 359 -14.15 3.02 -14.32
C GLU A 359 -15.13 2.29 -13.41
N ASP A 360 -15.49 1.05 -13.75
CA ASP A 360 -16.46 0.25 -13.01
C ASP A 360 -15.98 -0.06 -11.60
N TYR A 361 -14.70 -0.34 -11.44
CA TYR A 361 -14.08 -0.59 -10.13
C TYR A 361 -14.14 0.64 -9.21
N VAL A 362 -13.76 1.81 -9.70
CA VAL A 362 -13.81 3.04 -8.89
C VAL A 362 -15.25 3.40 -8.52
N LYS A 363 -16.18 3.27 -9.44
CA LYS A 363 -17.62 3.48 -9.17
C LYS A 363 -18.16 2.51 -8.14
N PHE A 364 -17.79 1.23 -8.22
CA PHE A 364 -18.19 0.22 -7.24
C PHE A 364 -17.68 0.58 -5.84
N CYS A 365 -16.42 0.96 -5.70
CA CYS A 365 -15.84 1.38 -4.43
C CYS A 365 -16.58 2.59 -3.82
N CYS A 366 -16.90 3.59 -4.63
CA CYS A 366 -17.66 4.76 -4.20
C CYS A 366 -19.09 4.38 -3.74
N ASN A 367 -19.81 3.56 -4.50
CA ASN A 367 -21.13 3.05 -4.10
C ASN A 367 -21.07 2.25 -2.82
N TYR A 368 -20.09 1.37 -2.68
CA TYR A 368 -19.89 0.58 -1.46
C TYR A 368 -19.73 1.44 -0.21
N LEU A 369 -18.97 2.54 -0.29
CA LEU A 369 -18.82 3.47 0.83
C LEU A 369 -20.13 4.22 1.16
N LEU A 370 -20.88 4.64 0.15
CA LEU A 370 -22.18 5.30 0.36
C LEU A 370 -23.18 4.38 1.06
N GLU A 371 -23.13 3.09 0.79
CA GLU A 371 -24.00 2.09 1.41
C GLU A 371 -23.54 1.65 2.81
N ASN A 372 -22.23 1.52 3.03
CA ASN A 372 -21.70 0.83 4.21
C ASN A 372 -20.94 1.73 5.19
N CYS A 373 -20.54 2.95 4.79
CA CYS A 373 -19.72 3.85 5.61
C CYS A 373 -20.24 5.29 5.60
N TYR A 374 -21.53 5.50 5.38
CA TYR A 374 -22.10 6.84 5.22
C TYR A 374 -21.83 7.75 6.42
N GLY A 375 -21.92 7.24 7.66
CA GLY A 375 -21.63 8.01 8.87
C GLY A 375 -20.17 8.49 8.96
N ASP A 376 -19.21 7.70 8.45
CA ASP A 376 -17.81 8.13 8.36
C ASP A 376 -17.63 9.19 7.26
N LEU A 377 -18.34 9.10 6.14
CA LEU A 377 -18.33 10.14 5.11
C LEU A 377 -18.93 11.46 5.63
N GLU A 378 -20.02 11.40 6.41
CA GLU A 378 -20.59 12.59 7.11
C GLU A 378 -19.58 13.20 8.08
N PHE A 379 -18.83 12.37 8.80
CA PHE A 379 -17.77 12.85 9.67
C PHE A 379 -16.69 13.61 8.87
N PHE A 380 -16.22 13.07 7.74
CA PHE A 380 -15.24 13.75 6.88
C PHE A 380 -15.80 15.02 6.25
N ALA A 381 -17.05 15.00 5.77
CA ALA A 381 -17.73 16.17 5.22
C ALA A 381 -17.82 17.31 6.24
N LYS A 382 -18.09 16.98 7.50
CA LYS A 382 -18.18 17.97 8.58
C LYS A 382 -16.83 18.51 9.03
N MET A 383 -15.79 17.66 9.05
CA MET A 383 -14.52 17.99 9.72
C MET A 383 -13.40 18.42 8.78
N TYR A 384 -13.42 17.97 7.53
CA TYR A 384 -12.30 18.09 6.60
C TYR A 384 -12.69 18.67 5.23
N ASP A 385 -13.63 18.06 4.53
CA ASP A 385 -14.01 18.45 3.17
C ASP A 385 -15.52 18.35 2.97
N SER A 386 -16.20 19.49 3.05
CA SER A 386 -17.67 19.57 2.90
C SER A 386 -18.19 19.02 1.58
N THR A 387 -17.33 18.88 0.56
CA THR A 387 -17.69 18.35 -0.78
C THR A 387 -17.49 16.85 -0.91
N CYS A 388 -16.99 16.18 0.13
CA CYS A 388 -16.56 14.77 0.07
C CYS A 388 -17.72 13.84 -0.34
N ILE A 389 -18.91 13.97 0.24
CA ILE A 389 -20.07 13.12 -0.07
C ILE A 389 -20.56 13.36 -1.52
N ASP A 390 -20.67 14.62 -1.93
CA ASP A 390 -21.15 14.96 -3.28
C ASP A 390 -20.17 14.45 -4.33
N ARG A 391 -18.85 14.60 -4.09
CA ARG A 391 -17.81 14.04 -4.95
C ARG A 391 -17.91 12.51 -5.07
N VAL A 392 -18.07 11.79 -3.97
CA VAL A 392 -18.22 10.32 -4.00
C VAL A 392 -19.47 9.91 -4.76
N LYS A 393 -20.61 10.61 -4.57
CA LYS A 393 -21.87 10.39 -5.33
C LYS A 393 -21.71 10.67 -6.82
N GLU A 394 -21.02 11.75 -7.17
CA GLU A 394 -20.78 12.13 -8.56
C GLU A 394 -19.93 11.07 -9.27
N ILE A 395 -18.82 10.65 -8.66
CA ILE A 395 -17.95 9.58 -9.20
C ILE A 395 -18.73 8.27 -9.36
N ALA A 396 -19.55 7.91 -8.37
CA ALA A 396 -20.35 6.68 -8.40
C ALA A 396 -21.36 6.64 -9.56
N SER A 397 -21.90 7.78 -10.00
CA SER A 397 -23.02 7.86 -10.95
C SER A 397 -22.65 8.38 -12.34
N THR A 398 -21.55 9.17 -12.46
CA THR A 398 -21.23 9.86 -13.71
C THR A 398 -20.27 9.02 -14.58
N PRO A 399 -20.53 8.88 -15.90
CA PRO A 399 -19.57 8.27 -16.81
C PRO A 399 -18.27 9.09 -16.87
N PHE A 400 -17.12 8.41 -16.83
CA PHE A 400 -15.83 9.07 -16.94
C PHE A 400 -15.63 9.69 -18.32
N GLY A 401 -14.95 10.82 -18.40
CA GLY A 401 -14.48 11.38 -19.65
C GLY A 401 -13.37 10.49 -20.24
N ARG A 402 -13.24 10.50 -21.56
CA ARG A 402 -12.12 9.85 -22.26
C ARG A 402 -11.51 10.86 -23.23
N VAL A 403 -10.22 11.05 -23.20
CA VAL A 403 -9.48 12.00 -24.04
C VAL A 403 -8.11 11.44 -24.35
N SER A 404 -7.65 11.54 -25.60
CA SER A 404 -6.28 11.14 -25.91
C SER A 404 -5.29 12.13 -25.27
N TYR A 405 -4.05 11.66 -25.03
CA TYR A 405 -2.99 12.53 -24.52
C TYR A 405 -2.75 13.74 -25.43
N THR A 406 -2.76 13.55 -26.74
CA THR A 406 -2.59 14.65 -27.71
C THR A 406 -3.68 15.71 -27.56
N GLU A 407 -4.95 15.30 -27.53
CA GLU A 407 -6.05 16.21 -27.30
C GLU A 407 -5.99 16.88 -25.91
N ALA A 408 -5.55 16.14 -24.88
CA ALA A 408 -5.37 16.71 -23.54
C ALA A 408 -4.29 17.81 -23.53
N ILE A 409 -3.18 17.62 -24.23
CA ILE A 409 -2.17 18.67 -24.41
C ILE A 409 -2.75 19.87 -25.16
N GLU A 410 -3.49 19.68 -26.24
CA GLU A 410 -4.13 20.79 -26.97
C GLU A 410 -5.09 21.59 -26.09
N LEU A 411 -5.84 20.91 -25.20
CA LEU A 411 -6.72 21.57 -24.22
C LEU A 411 -5.92 22.40 -23.20
N LEU A 412 -4.81 21.87 -22.71
CA LEU A 412 -3.92 22.57 -21.79
C LEU A 412 -3.23 23.76 -22.45
N GLU A 413 -2.72 23.62 -23.68
CA GLU A 413 -2.12 24.72 -24.46
C GLU A 413 -3.12 25.83 -24.73
N LYS A 414 -4.37 25.46 -25.06
CA LYS A 414 -5.46 26.42 -25.21
C LYS A 414 -5.74 27.15 -23.90
N ALA A 415 -5.78 26.44 -22.75
CA ALA A 415 -5.97 27.08 -21.46
C ALA A 415 -4.85 28.09 -21.15
N VAL A 416 -3.59 27.76 -21.49
CA VAL A 416 -2.46 28.69 -21.36
C VAL A 416 -2.66 29.92 -22.24
N ALA A 417 -3.09 29.75 -23.51
CA ALA A 417 -3.39 30.84 -24.43
C ALA A 417 -4.53 31.73 -23.91
N ASP A 418 -5.52 31.14 -23.24
CA ASP A 418 -6.66 31.84 -22.62
C ASP A 418 -6.28 32.50 -21.26
N GLY A 419 -5.00 32.42 -20.85
CA GLY A 419 -4.46 33.11 -19.68
C GLY A 419 -4.32 32.27 -18.40
N LYS A 420 -4.59 30.97 -18.45
CA LYS A 420 -4.29 30.05 -17.34
C LYS A 420 -2.76 29.96 -17.15
N LYS A 421 -2.32 30.04 -15.91
CA LYS A 421 -0.91 29.89 -15.56
C LYS A 421 -0.70 28.55 -14.88
N PHE A 422 0.22 27.76 -15.40
CA PHE A 422 0.76 26.56 -14.78
C PHE A 422 2.20 26.83 -14.31
N THR A 423 2.64 26.12 -13.30
CA THR A 423 4.02 26.18 -12.79
C THR A 423 4.97 25.47 -13.75
N TYR A 424 4.51 24.33 -14.30
CA TYR A 424 5.26 23.53 -15.26
C TYR A 424 4.81 23.83 -16.69
N PRO A 425 5.75 23.80 -17.67
CA PRO A 425 5.41 24.08 -19.05
C PRO A 425 4.48 23.02 -19.64
N VAL A 426 3.67 23.42 -20.62
CA VAL A 426 2.79 22.52 -21.38
C VAL A 426 3.37 22.37 -22.79
N SER A 427 3.65 21.14 -23.19
CA SER A 427 4.04 20.79 -24.57
C SER A 427 3.86 19.30 -24.79
N TRP A 428 3.71 18.86 -26.05
CA TRP A 428 3.62 17.44 -26.35
C TRP A 428 4.92 16.71 -25.98
N GLY A 429 4.79 15.55 -25.34
CA GLY A 429 5.92 14.71 -24.92
C GLY A 429 6.32 14.89 -23.43
N ILE A 430 5.69 15.79 -22.69
CA ILE A 430 5.93 15.94 -21.24
C ILE A 430 5.18 14.86 -20.46
N ASP A 431 5.71 14.51 -19.28
CA ASP A 431 4.90 13.86 -18.25
C ASP A 431 3.96 14.90 -17.61
N LEU A 432 2.67 14.57 -17.46
CA LEU A 432 1.68 15.49 -16.93
C LEU A 432 1.95 15.74 -15.43
N ALA A 433 2.26 16.98 -15.09
CA ALA A 433 2.34 17.37 -13.69
C ALA A 433 0.95 17.34 -13.04
N THR A 434 0.89 17.10 -11.73
CA THR A 434 -0.36 17.04 -10.96
C THR A 434 -1.28 18.26 -11.17
N GLU A 435 -0.73 19.45 -11.42
CA GLU A 435 -1.55 20.64 -11.71
C GLU A 435 -2.28 20.54 -13.05
N HIS A 436 -1.65 19.90 -14.07
CA HIS A 436 -2.27 19.62 -15.37
C HIS A 436 -3.39 18.59 -15.23
N GLU A 437 -3.12 17.48 -14.54
CA GLU A 437 -4.08 16.41 -14.25
C GLU A 437 -5.32 16.94 -13.53
N ARG A 438 -5.10 17.69 -12.47
CA ARG A 438 -6.20 18.28 -11.70
C ARG A 438 -6.98 19.32 -12.49
N TRP A 439 -6.33 20.14 -13.30
CA TRP A 439 -7.01 21.08 -14.16
C TRP A 439 -7.94 20.37 -15.15
N LEU A 440 -7.47 19.29 -15.76
CA LEU A 440 -8.31 18.46 -16.65
C LEU A 440 -9.53 17.93 -15.90
N ALA A 441 -9.34 17.28 -14.76
CA ALA A 441 -10.44 16.65 -14.02
C ALA A 441 -11.37 17.65 -13.30
N GLU A 442 -10.81 18.74 -12.71
CA GLU A 442 -11.56 19.66 -11.84
C GLU A 442 -12.17 20.86 -12.60
N GLU A 443 -11.42 21.44 -13.55
CA GLU A 443 -11.81 22.70 -14.19
C GLU A 443 -12.42 22.46 -15.60
N HIS A 444 -11.79 21.60 -16.41
CA HIS A 444 -12.22 21.35 -17.78
C HIS A 444 -13.37 20.35 -17.86
N PHE A 445 -13.13 19.10 -17.49
CA PHE A 445 -14.15 18.03 -17.56
C PHE A 445 -15.14 18.06 -16.41
N LYS A 446 -14.74 18.58 -15.25
CA LYS A 446 -15.50 18.62 -13.98
C LYS A 446 -16.01 17.27 -13.54
N LYS A 447 -15.28 16.21 -13.85
CA LYS A 447 -15.56 14.80 -13.54
C LYS A 447 -14.28 13.99 -13.72
N PRO A 448 -14.23 12.72 -13.26
CA PRO A 448 -13.13 11.82 -13.61
C PRO A 448 -12.93 11.73 -15.12
N VAL A 449 -11.68 11.72 -15.56
CA VAL A 449 -11.30 11.64 -16.97
C VAL A 449 -10.16 10.63 -17.15
N ILE A 450 -10.25 9.82 -18.19
CA ILE A 450 -9.21 8.87 -18.58
C ILE A 450 -8.45 9.51 -19.74
N VAL A 451 -7.18 9.79 -19.52
CA VAL A 451 -6.24 10.22 -20.55
C VAL A 451 -5.56 8.97 -21.09
N TYR A 452 -5.50 8.79 -22.41
CA TYR A 452 -4.97 7.57 -23.03
C TYR A 452 -4.07 7.85 -24.24
N ASN A 453 -3.29 6.86 -24.67
CA ASN A 453 -2.31 6.95 -25.79
C ASN A 453 -1.21 7.97 -25.51
N TYR A 454 -0.42 7.71 -24.48
CA TYR A 454 0.71 8.54 -24.09
C TYR A 454 1.92 8.38 -25.02
N PRO A 455 2.81 9.40 -25.10
CA PRO A 455 4.08 9.25 -25.79
C PRO A 455 4.92 8.08 -25.26
N LYS A 456 5.51 7.29 -26.16
CA LYS A 456 6.29 6.10 -25.79
C LYS A 456 7.51 6.39 -24.92
N ASP A 457 8.09 7.59 -25.07
CA ASP A 457 9.37 7.95 -24.45
C ASP A 457 9.25 8.28 -22.94
N ILE A 458 8.01 8.47 -22.46
CA ILE A 458 7.71 8.75 -21.05
C ILE A 458 6.96 7.60 -20.35
N LYS A 459 6.82 6.46 -21.00
CA LYS A 459 6.11 5.29 -20.48
C LYS A 459 6.96 4.01 -20.57
N ALA A 460 6.65 3.04 -19.71
CA ALA A 460 7.43 1.83 -19.53
C ALA A 460 7.52 0.95 -20.80
N PHE A 461 8.55 0.12 -20.86
CA PHE A 461 8.91 -0.72 -22.00
C PHE A 461 7.85 -1.74 -22.39
N TYR A 462 7.08 -2.23 -21.43
CA TYR A 462 6.07 -3.29 -21.61
C TYR A 462 4.73 -2.81 -22.18
N MET A 463 4.53 -1.52 -22.32
CA MET A 463 3.29 -0.96 -22.86
C MET A 463 3.22 -1.11 -24.37
N ARG A 464 2.05 -1.54 -24.88
CA ARG A 464 1.85 -1.82 -26.31
C ARG A 464 2.08 -0.58 -27.17
N LEU A 465 3.03 -0.68 -28.10
CA LEU A 465 3.32 0.37 -29.08
C LEU A 465 2.18 0.48 -30.09
N ASN A 466 1.60 1.67 -30.24
CA ASN A 466 0.55 1.96 -31.20
C ASN A 466 1.09 1.96 -32.64
N GLU A 467 0.19 1.91 -33.63
CA GLU A 467 0.53 1.84 -35.06
C GLU A 467 1.26 3.10 -35.58
N ASP A 468 1.14 4.23 -34.85
CA ASP A 468 1.85 5.47 -35.15
C ASP A 468 3.34 5.44 -34.78
N ASN A 469 3.79 4.40 -34.07
CA ASN A 469 5.14 4.24 -33.52
C ASN A 469 5.64 5.41 -32.65
N LYS A 470 4.75 6.27 -32.17
CA LYS A 470 5.03 7.43 -31.32
C LYS A 470 4.37 7.33 -29.95
N THR A 471 3.21 6.69 -29.91
CA THR A 471 2.42 6.54 -28.68
C THR A 471 2.32 5.08 -28.28
N VAL A 472 1.99 4.85 -27.01
CA VAL A 472 1.69 3.54 -26.44
C VAL A 472 0.26 3.52 -25.91
N ALA A 473 -0.36 2.34 -25.90
CA ALA A 473 -1.71 2.11 -25.39
C ALA A 473 -1.73 2.14 -23.86
N ALA A 474 -1.31 3.27 -23.30
CA ALA A 474 -1.35 3.57 -21.88
C ALA A 474 -2.60 4.36 -21.52
N MET A 475 -3.02 4.30 -20.26
CA MET A 475 -4.07 5.14 -19.70
C MET A 475 -3.73 5.61 -18.28
N ASP A 476 -4.15 6.83 -17.95
CA ASP A 476 -4.18 7.32 -16.57
C ASP A 476 -5.58 7.82 -16.23
N VAL A 477 -6.14 7.36 -15.12
CA VAL A 477 -7.44 7.83 -14.61
C VAL A 477 -7.20 9.00 -13.67
N LEU A 478 -7.61 10.18 -14.10
CA LEU A 478 -7.46 11.43 -13.36
C LEU A 478 -8.76 11.75 -12.62
N VAL A 479 -8.64 12.09 -11.35
CA VAL A 479 -9.79 12.40 -10.49
C VAL A 479 -9.62 13.73 -9.76
N PRO A 480 -10.72 14.41 -9.41
CA PRO A 480 -10.67 15.63 -8.62
C PRO A 480 -9.92 15.44 -7.29
N LYS A 481 -9.24 16.49 -6.81
CA LYS A 481 -8.45 16.54 -5.56
C LYS A 481 -7.16 15.70 -5.54
N VAL A 482 -7.11 14.61 -6.29
CA VAL A 482 -5.98 13.69 -6.28
C VAL A 482 -5.09 13.86 -7.53
N GLY A 483 -5.65 14.02 -8.71
CA GLY A 483 -4.94 13.87 -9.99
C GLY A 483 -4.95 12.42 -10.41
N GLU A 484 -3.82 11.85 -10.81
CA GLU A 484 -3.70 10.44 -11.16
C GLU A 484 -4.08 9.52 -9.98
N LEU A 485 -5.11 8.69 -10.21
CA LEU A 485 -5.56 7.64 -9.30
C LEU A 485 -5.13 6.26 -9.76
N ILE A 486 -5.18 6.01 -11.06
CA ILE A 486 -4.86 4.76 -11.73
C ILE A 486 -3.92 5.05 -12.88
N GLY A 487 -2.89 4.23 -13.04
CA GLY A 487 -2.08 4.11 -14.26
C GLY A 487 -2.20 2.70 -14.82
N GLY A 488 -2.40 2.56 -16.13
CA GLY A 488 -2.58 1.25 -16.76
C GLY A 488 -2.18 1.24 -18.24
N SER A 489 -2.23 0.06 -18.84
CA SER A 489 -1.98 -0.09 -20.29
C SER A 489 -2.44 -1.44 -20.83
N GLN A 490 -2.67 -1.51 -22.10
CA GLN A 490 -2.52 -2.76 -22.84
C GLN A 490 -1.05 -3.13 -22.87
N ARG A 491 -0.73 -4.42 -22.70
CA ARG A 491 0.63 -4.93 -22.64
C ARG A 491 1.13 -5.28 -24.05
N GLU A 492 2.44 -5.13 -24.30
CA GLU A 492 3.03 -5.50 -25.58
C GLU A 492 3.08 -7.04 -25.72
N GLU A 493 2.26 -7.57 -26.62
CA GLU A 493 2.16 -9.00 -26.89
C GLU A 493 3.12 -9.47 -28.02
N ARG A 494 3.69 -8.53 -28.80
CA ARG A 494 4.59 -8.83 -29.91
C ARG A 494 6.03 -8.91 -29.41
N LEU A 495 6.62 -10.11 -29.47
CA LEU A 495 7.94 -10.38 -28.92
C LEU A 495 9.04 -9.46 -29.49
N ASP A 496 9.07 -9.31 -30.81
CA ASP A 496 10.08 -8.48 -31.52
C ASP A 496 9.98 -6.99 -31.16
N VAL A 497 8.78 -6.51 -30.92
CA VAL A 497 8.54 -5.12 -30.48
C VAL A 497 8.96 -4.96 -29.03
N LEU A 498 8.62 -5.91 -28.16
CA LEU A 498 8.99 -5.88 -26.74
C LEU A 498 10.52 -5.91 -26.57
N GLU A 499 11.23 -6.82 -27.25
CA GLU A 499 12.70 -6.90 -27.24
C GLU A 499 13.35 -5.58 -27.70
N ARG A 500 12.81 -4.95 -28.75
CA ARG A 500 13.26 -3.64 -29.21
C ARG A 500 13.03 -2.55 -28.16
N ARG A 501 11.85 -2.52 -27.53
CA ARG A 501 11.53 -1.55 -26.47
C ARG A 501 12.43 -1.73 -25.25
N MET A 502 12.74 -2.96 -24.88
CA MET A 502 13.71 -3.23 -23.80
C MET A 502 15.10 -2.67 -24.14
N ALA A 503 15.56 -2.86 -25.37
CA ALA A 503 16.84 -2.30 -25.82
C ALA A 503 16.83 -0.75 -25.83
N GLU A 504 15.71 -0.10 -26.21
CA GLU A 504 15.54 1.36 -26.14
C GLU A 504 15.59 1.88 -24.69
N CYS A 505 15.29 1.05 -23.70
CA CYS A 505 15.32 1.37 -22.26
C CYS A 505 16.57 0.85 -21.53
N ASP A 506 17.61 0.42 -22.26
CA ASP A 506 18.87 -0.12 -21.71
C ASP A 506 18.68 -1.34 -20.77
N LEU A 507 17.59 -2.13 -20.97
CA LEU A 507 17.32 -3.34 -20.21
C LEU A 507 18.01 -4.56 -20.83
N VAL A 508 18.50 -5.46 -19.98
CA VAL A 508 19.14 -6.71 -20.38
C VAL A 508 18.08 -7.79 -20.56
N PRO A 509 17.79 -8.29 -21.78
CA PRO A 509 16.74 -9.26 -22.02
C PRO A 509 16.88 -10.57 -21.23
N GLU A 510 18.12 -10.98 -20.91
CA GLU A 510 18.42 -12.19 -20.14
C GLU A 510 17.82 -12.16 -18.75
N ASP A 511 17.78 -10.99 -18.10
CA ASP A 511 17.20 -10.80 -16.76
C ASP A 511 15.67 -10.92 -16.77
N TYR A 512 15.06 -10.77 -17.95
CA TYR A 512 13.61 -10.85 -18.18
C TYR A 512 13.21 -12.04 -19.07
N SER A 513 14.08 -13.05 -19.22
CA SER A 513 13.83 -14.21 -20.10
C SER A 513 12.50 -14.89 -19.80
N TRP A 514 12.15 -15.06 -18.52
CA TRP A 514 10.87 -15.62 -18.05
C TRP A 514 9.66 -14.77 -18.47
N TYR A 515 9.79 -13.46 -18.55
CA TYR A 515 8.73 -12.54 -18.99
C TYR A 515 8.57 -12.56 -20.51
N LEU A 516 9.68 -12.63 -21.25
CA LEU A 516 9.70 -12.80 -22.71
C LEU A 516 9.08 -14.14 -23.13
N ASP A 517 9.22 -15.19 -22.34
CA ASP A 517 8.63 -16.50 -22.61
C ASP A 517 7.09 -16.44 -22.68
N LEU A 518 6.44 -15.52 -21.96
CA LEU A 518 4.99 -15.30 -22.09
C LEU A 518 4.60 -14.82 -23.50
N ARG A 519 5.53 -14.23 -24.25
CA ARG A 519 5.31 -13.80 -25.64
C ARG A 519 5.74 -14.86 -26.65
N ARG A 520 6.67 -15.75 -26.27
CA ARG A 520 7.12 -16.88 -27.13
C ARG A 520 6.12 -18.02 -27.15
N PHE A 521 5.44 -18.27 -26.03
CA PHE A 521 4.64 -19.47 -25.82
C PHE A 521 3.18 -19.12 -25.54
N GLY A 522 2.38 -18.91 -26.59
CA GLY A 522 0.95 -18.71 -26.49
C GLY A 522 0.54 -17.33 -26.01
N SER A 523 1.18 -16.29 -26.57
CA SER A 523 0.84 -14.90 -26.27
C SER A 523 -0.62 -14.56 -26.55
N VAL A 524 -1.18 -13.65 -25.80
CA VAL A 524 -2.54 -13.15 -25.91
C VAL A 524 -2.55 -11.65 -25.69
N THR A 525 -3.46 -10.94 -26.36
CA THR A 525 -3.77 -9.54 -26.00
C THR A 525 -4.22 -9.49 -24.54
N HIS A 526 -3.56 -8.69 -23.73
CA HIS A 526 -3.91 -8.51 -22.32
C HIS A 526 -3.60 -7.08 -21.88
N SER A 527 -4.25 -6.66 -20.83
CA SER A 527 -4.19 -5.30 -20.30
C SER A 527 -4.35 -5.31 -18.79
N GLY A 528 -3.99 -4.22 -18.14
CA GLY A 528 -4.14 -4.10 -16.70
C GLY A 528 -3.73 -2.75 -16.18
N PHE A 529 -4.03 -2.50 -14.93
CA PHE A 529 -3.75 -1.23 -14.29
C PHE A 529 -3.25 -1.37 -12.85
N GLY A 530 -2.62 -0.33 -12.35
CA GLY A 530 -2.27 -0.17 -10.93
C GLY A 530 -3.05 0.97 -10.30
N LEU A 531 -3.72 0.71 -9.16
CA LEU A 531 -4.38 1.72 -8.35
C LEU A 531 -3.67 1.83 -7.00
N GLY A 532 -3.19 3.04 -6.66
CA GLY A 532 -2.66 3.35 -5.34
C GLY A 532 -3.79 3.41 -4.31
N PHE A 533 -3.85 2.44 -3.40
CA PHE A 533 -4.96 2.30 -2.45
C PHE A 533 -5.13 3.52 -1.55
N GLU A 534 -4.04 4.10 -1.09
CA GLU A 534 -4.06 5.32 -0.27
C GLU A 534 -4.61 6.52 -1.04
N ARG A 535 -4.36 6.62 -2.36
CA ARG A 535 -4.93 7.69 -3.20
C ARG A 535 -6.46 7.55 -3.32
N LEU A 536 -6.99 6.33 -3.40
CA LEU A 536 -8.43 6.08 -3.36
C LEU A 536 -9.05 6.54 -2.03
N ILE A 537 -8.37 6.30 -0.91
CA ILE A 537 -8.85 6.74 0.40
C ILE A 537 -8.81 8.29 0.50
N LEU A 538 -7.76 8.96 0.00
CA LEU A 538 -7.72 10.43 -0.09
C LEU A 538 -8.91 10.97 -0.88
N LEU A 539 -9.20 10.37 -2.04
CA LEU A 539 -10.33 10.75 -2.90
C LEU A 539 -11.65 10.70 -2.14
N CYS A 540 -11.89 9.59 -1.43
CA CYS A 540 -13.16 9.33 -0.75
C CYS A 540 -13.32 10.09 0.57
N THR A 541 -12.24 10.45 1.25
CA THR A 541 -12.29 11.10 2.57
C THR A 541 -12.04 12.61 2.55
N GLY A 542 -11.43 13.11 1.48
CA GLY A 542 -10.98 14.51 1.41
C GLY A 542 -9.78 14.82 2.32
N MET A 543 -9.09 13.80 2.84
CA MET A 543 -7.83 13.99 3.57
C MET A 543 -6.75 14.49 2.60
N GLU A 544 -5.88 15.39 3.07
CA GLU A 544 -4.90 16.06 2.20
C GLU A 544 -3.52 15.40 2.20
N ASN A 545 -3.21 14.58 3.21
CA ASN A 545 -1.89 13.98 3.35
C ASN A 545 -1.99 12.45 3.41
N ILE A 546 -1.31 11.79 2.50
CA ILE A 546 -1.31 10.33 2.36
C ILE A 546 -0.83 9.60 3.63
N ARG A 547 0.01 10.25 4.46
CA ARG A 547 0.51 9.72 5.75
C ARG A 547 -0.60 9.53 6.80
N ASP A 548 -1.75 10.16 6.59
CA ASP A 548 -2.89 10.09 7.50
C ASP A 548 -3.91 9.03 7.13
N VAL A 549 -3.78 8.42 5.95
CA VAL A 549 -4.70 7.39 5.43
C VAL A 549 -4.12 5.98 5.39
N ILE A 550 -2.92 5.81 5.90
CA ILE A 550 -2.28 4.50 6.13
C ILE A 550 -1.97 4.32 7.63
N PRO A 551 -2.15 3.13 8.22
CA PRO A 551 -1.97 2.92 9.67
C PRO A 551 -0.56 3.26 10.18
N TYR A 552 0.48 2.84 9.46
CA TYR A 552 1.90 3.01 9.82
C TYR A 552 2.66 3.58 8.62
N PRO A 553 2.62 4.90 8.38
CA PRO A 553 3.26 5.51 7.22
C PRO A 553 4.78 5.44 7.31
N ARG A 554 5.42 5.17 6.15
CA ARG A 554 6.87 5.17 5.97
C ARG A 554 7.25 6.25 4.96
N TRP A 555 8.22 7.11 5.32
CA TRP A 555 8.74 8.17 4.47
C TRP A 555 10.20 8.48 4.83
N PRO A 556 10.96 9.26 4.04
CA PRO A 556 12.35 9.57 4.35
C PRO A 556 12.54 10.07 5.79
N ASN A 557 13.52 9.48 6.50
CA ASN A 557 13.83 9.71 7.91
C ASN A 557 12.73 9.29 8.91
N ASN A 558 11.73 8.52 8.49
CA ASN A 558 10.69 8.04 9.41
C ASN A 558 10.29 6.58 9.11
N CYS A 559 10.64 5.69 10.02
CA CYS A 559 10.26 4.27 10.03
C CYS A 559 9.92 3.81 11.46
N ILE A 560 9.29 4.70 12.26
CA ILE A 560 8.93 4.43 13.65
C ILE A 560 7.59 3.70 13.72
N SER A 561 7.55 2.59 14.46
CA SER A 561 6.31 1.92 14.85
C SER A 561 6.51 1.06 16.08
#